data_11a3b095d5d7134cc1608b5bf67912a4
#
_entry.id   11a3b095d5d7134cc1608b5bf67912a4
#
_cell.length_a   1.000
_cell.length_b   1.000
_cell.length_c   1.000
_cell.angle_alpha   90.00
_cell.angle_beta   90.00
_cell.angle_gamma   90.00
#
_symmetry.space_group_name_H-M   'P 1'
#
loop_
_entity.id
_entity.type
_entity.pdbx_description
1 polymer ?
#
loop_
_entity_poly.entity_id
_entity_poly.type
_entity_poly.pdbx_seq_one_letter_code
_entity_poly.pdbx_strand_id
1 'polypeptide(L)'
;MIDDMIRELHIENFVVIERATVLFESGVTAITGASGAGKSVLLSALSLACGARSEADVVRTGCDEARVDLRIEMRDADGLVSEHVLSRVIPREGRSRAYVDGRPSTAHALAEIAGASVEIHGQHEQHKLGSTRVRSDLLDGFGGLARETVDHCAGEVAAVKAEMLALG
;
A
#
# COMPACT_ATOMS: atom_id res chain seq x y z
N MET A 1 -1.08 -7.31 -18.20
CA MET A 1 -1.39 -7.58 -16.77
C MET A 1 -0.12 -7.25 -16.01
N ILE A 2 -0.14 -6.18 -15.25
CA ILE A 2 1.03 -5.75 -14.45
C ILE A 2 1.03 -6.67 -13.23
N ASP A 3 1.99 -7.59 -13.18
CA ASP A 3 2.13 -8.54 -12.08
C ASP A 3 3.10 -7.97 -11.03
N ASP A 4 2.70 -6.86 -10.40
CA ASP A 4 3.39 -6.38 -9.22
C ASP A 4 3.11 -7.35 -8.07
N MET A 5 4.11 -7.65 -7.26
CA MET A 5 4.00 -8.71 -6.28
C MET A 5 4.77 -8.41 -4.99
N ILE A 6 4.11 -8.64 -3.87
CA ILE A 6 4.81 -8.74 -2.58
C ILE A 6 5.63 -10.04 -2.59
N ARG A 7 6.92 -9.94 -2.28
CA ARG A 7 7.84 -11.08 -2.20
C ARG A 7 8.10 -11.52 -0.77
N GLU A 8 8.27 -10.56 0.13
CA GLU A 8 8.65 -10.86 1.51
C GLU A 8 8.16 -9.78 2.46
N LEU A 9 7.70 -10.19 3.63
CA LEU A 9 7.45 -9.32 4.77
C LEU A 9 8.30 -9.80 5.93
N HIS A 10 9.27 -9.00 6.35
CA HIS A 10 10.10 -9.24 7.51
C HIS A 10 9.70 -8.33 8.65
N ILE A 11 9.57 -8.88 9.84
CA ILE A 11 9.09 -8.19 11.03
C ILE A 11 10.00 -8.49 12.20
N GLU A 12 10.40 -7.46 12.94
CA GLU A 12 11.17 -7.59 14.18
C GLU A 12 10.56 -6.73 15.29
N ASN A 13 10.44 -7.31 16.49
CA ASN A 13 10.02 -6.65 17.73
C ASN A 13 8.68 -5.88 17.63
N PHE A 14 7.74 -6.43 16.89
CA PHE A 14 6.46 -5.79 16.59
C PHE A 14 5.31 -6.45 17.37
N VAL A 15 4.73 -5.75 18.33
CA VAL A 15 3.66 -6.19 19.23
C VAL A 15 4.04 -7.50 19.91
N VAL A 16 3.45 -8.62 19.52
CA VAL A 16 3.73 -9.97 20.06
C VAL A 16 4.80 -10.71 19.25
N ILE A 17 5.16 -10.22 18.07
CA ILE A 17 6.13 -10.86 17.18
C ILE A 17 7.54 -10.41 17.56
N GLU A 18 8.39 -11.34 17.95
CA GLU A 18 9.82 -11.10 18.16
C GLU A 18 10.54 -11.02 16.82
N ARG A 19 10.38 -12.05 16.00
CA ARG A 19 10.89 -12.08 14.62
C ARG A 19 10.02 -13.00 13.78
N ALA A 20 9.66 -12.55 12.58
CA ALA A 20 8.97 -13.35 11.59
C ALA A 20 9.39 -12.94 10.19
N THR A 21 9.43 -13.90 9.28
CA THR A 21 9.58 -13.66 7.85
C THR A 21 8.51 -14.45 7.11
N VAL A 22 7.71 -13.76 6.32
CA VAL A 22 6.67 -14.36 5.48
C VAL A 22 7.08 -14.18 4.04
N LEU A 23 7.22 -15.27 3.31
CA LEU A 23 7.49 -15.28 1.88
C LEU A 23 6.17 -15.44 1.14
N PHE A 24 6.03 -14.71 0.04
CA PHE A 24 4.87 -14.76 -0.83
C PHE A 24 5.28 -15.27 -2.21
N GLU A 25 4.49 -16.18 -2.74
CA GLU A 25 4.62 -16.67 -4.10
C GLU A 25 3.51 -16.09 -4.97
N SER A 26 3.60 -16.25 -6.29
CA SER A 26 2.54 -15.84 -7.20
C SER A 26 1.23 -16.59 -6.91
N GLY A 27 0.10 -15.91 -7.04
CA GLY A 27 -1.22 -16.46 -6.78
C GLY A 27 -1.77 -16.10 -5.40
N VAL A 28 -2.35 -17.04 -4.67
CA VAL A 28 -3.03 -16.82 -3.40
C VAL A 28 -2.23 -17.40 -2.24
N THR A 29 -1.91 -16.55 -1.27
CA THR A 29 -1.32 -16.97 0.01
C THR A 29 -2.38 -16.88 1.11
N ALA A 30 -2.70 -18.00 1.76
CA ALA A 30 -3.65 -18.06 2.88
C ALA A 30 -2.91 -18.09 4.22
N ILE A 31 -3.19 -17.11 5.10
CA ILE A 31 -2.66 -17.07 6.46
C ILE A 31 -3.77 -17.54 7.42
N THR A 32 -3.59 -18.73 7.98
CA THR A 32 -4.56 -19.37 8.89
C THR A 32 -4.02 -19.45 10.31
N GLY A 33 -4.89 -19.56 11.28
CA GLY A 33 -4.51 -19.70 12.69
C GLY A 33 -5.67 -19.36 13.63
N ALA A 34 -5.52 -19.69 14.91
CA ALA A 34 -6.51 -19.38 15.92
C ALA A 34 -6.73 -17.87 16.08
N SER A 35 -7.86 -17.47 16.66
CA SER A 35 -8.12 -16.08 17.02
C SER A 35 -7.05 -15.59 17.99
N GLY A 36 -6.51 -14.38 17.78
CA GLY A 36 -5.41 -13.84 18.59
C GLY A 36 -3.99 -14.32 18.21
N ALA A 37 -3.85 -15.25 17.25
CA ALA A 37 -2.55 -15.81 16.84
C ALA A 37 -1.66 -14.85 16.00
N GLY A 38 -1.93 -13.54 16.00
CA GLY A 38 -1.08 -12.55 15.32
C GLY A 38 -1.44 -12.25 13.86
N LYS A 39 -2.52 -12.85 13.28
CA LYS A 39 -2.92 -12.55 11.89
C LYS A 39 -3.17 -11.06 11.64
N SER A 40 -3.91 -10.40 12.53
CA SER A 40 -4.14 -8.95 12.45
C SER A 40 -2.87 -8.14 12.65
N VAL A 41 -1.92 -8.67 13.46
CA VAL A 41 -0.61 -8.03 13.66
C VAL A 41 0.22 -8.06 12.38
N LEU A 42 0.15 -9.14 11.59
CA LEU A 42 0.80 -9.22 10.27
C LEU A 42 0.22 -8.17 9.30
N LEU A 43 -1.12 -8.02 9.25
CA LEU A 43 -1.76 -6.98 8.43
C LEU A 43 -1.37 -5.57 8.88
N SER A 44 -1.31 -5.33 10.20
CA SER A 44 -0.85 -4.04 10.74
C SER A 44 0.60 -3.75 10.36
N ALA A 45 1.48 -4.74 10.43
CA ALA A 45 2.86 -4.61 10.01
C ALA A 45 2.97 -4.30 8.50
N LEU A 46 2.21 -5.02 7.66
CA LEU A 46 2.13 -4.76 6.23
C LEU A 46 1.66 -3.34 5.93
N SER A 47 0.55 -2.91 6.54
CA SER A 47 0.02 -1.54 6.39
C SER A 47 1.06 -0.49 6.78
N LEU A 48 1.83 -0.75 7.85
CA LEU A 48 2.86 0.15 8.33
C LEU A 48 4.03 0.27 7.32
N ALA A 49 4.47 -0.82 6.73
CA ALA A 49 5.47 -0.84 5.66
C ALA A 49 4.97 -0.09 4.42
N CYS A 50 3.67 -0.16 4.12
CA CYS A 50 3.01 0.60 3.06
C CYS A 50 2.71 2.07 3.43
N GLY A 51 3.34 2.63 4.48
CA GLY A 51 3.27 4.05 4.80
C GLY A 51 2.15 4.46 5.75
N ALA A 52 1.40 3.53 6.35
CA ALA A 52 0.40 3.85 7.35
C ALA A 52 1.00 4.58 8.57
N ARG A 53 0.14 5.27 9.31
CA ARG A 53 0.54 5.97 10.54
C ARG A 53 1.00 4.95 11.59
N SER A 54 2.11 5.26 12.26
CA SER A 54 2.64 4.44 13.34
C SER A 54 2.37 5.05 14.70
N GLU A 55 2.11 4.21 15.69
CA GLU A 55 2.04 4.52 17.10
C GLU A 55 3.17 3.78 17.83
N ALA A 56 3.67 4.33 18.94
CA ALA A 56 4.81 3.74 19.66
C ALA A 56 4.43 2.44 20.42
N ASP A 57 3.14 2.19 20.61
CA ASP A 57 2.61 0.99 21.29
C ASP A 57 2.83 -0.30 20.49
N VAL A 58 3.18 -0.20 19.21
CA VAL A 58 3.55 -1.36 18.38
C VAL A 58 4.91 -1.95 18.72
N VAL A 59 5.74 -1.24 19.49
CA VAL A 59 7.06 -1.76 19.89
C VAL A 59 6.91 -2.82 20.99
N ARG A 60 7.43 -4.02 20.72
CA ARG A 60 7.40 -5.14 21.66
C ARG A 60 7.95 -4.74 23.02
N THR A 61 7.28 -5.18 24.08
CA THR A 61 7.72 -4.92 25.46
C THR A 61 9.15 -5.42 25.68
N GLY A 62 10.00 -4.55 26.23
CA GLY A 62 11.41 -4.85 26.47
C GLY A 62 12.35 -4.55 25.29
N CYS A 63 11.83 -4.10 24.15
CA CYS A 63 12.64 -3.71 23.01
C CYS A 63 12.64 -2.19 22.83
N ASP A 64 13.68 -1.66 22.21
CA ASP A 64 13.87 -0.21 21.99
C ASP A 64 13.18 0.27 20.70
N GLU A 65 13.09 -0.61 19.70
CA GLU A 65 12.43 -0.31 18.43
C GLU A 65 11.81 -1.56 17.80
N ALA A 66 10.79 -1.34 16.97
CA ALA A 66 10.23 -2.31 16.05
C ALA A 66 10.67 -2.00 14.62
N ARG A 67 10.84 -3.03 13.79
CA ARG A 67 11.20 -2.91 12.39
C ARG A 67 10.29 -3.76 11.53
N VAL A 68 9.89 -3.19 10.40
CA VAL A 68 9.17 -3.92 9.35
C VAL A 68 9.80 -3.58 8.01
N ASP A 69 10.18 -4.62 7.26
CA ASP A 69 10.68 -4.50 5.90
C ASP A 69 9.75 -5.26 4.95
N LEU A 70 9.33 -4.60 3.88
CA LEU A 70 8.48 -5.15 2.83
C LEU A 70 9.26 -5.14 1.52
N ARG A 71 9.46 -6.31 0.91
CA ARG A 71 10.05 -6.45 -0.41
C ARG A 71 8.93 -6.60 -1.43
N ILE A 72 8.93 -5.72 -2.42
CA ILE A 72 7.99 -5.73 -3.53
C ILE A 72 8.74 -5.83 -4.85
N GLU A 73 8.16 -6.53 -5.79
CA GLU A 73 8.58 -6.58 -7.18
C GLU A 73 7.58 -5.80 -8.00
N MET A 74 8.05 -4.85 -8.78
CA MET A 74 7.23 -4.00 -9.64
C MET A 74 7.65 -4.21 -11.09
N ARG A 75 6.68 -4.19 -11.98
CA ARG A 75 6.92 -4.31 -13.43
C ARG A 75 6.43 -3.05 -14.12
N ASP A 76 7.32 -2.38 -14.83
CA ASP A 76 6.95 -1.20 -15.60
C ASP A 76 6.18 -1.56 -16.90
N ALA A 77 5.74 -0.54 -17.62
CA ALA A 77 4.98 -0.69 -18.87
C ALA A 77 5.78 -1.41 -19.97
N ASP A 78 7.11 -1.36 -19.93
CA ASP A 78 8.01 -2.02 -20.87
C ASP A 78 8.31 -3.47 -20.43
N GLY A 79 7.76 -3.90 -19.30
CA GLY A 79 7.93 -5.24 -18.75
C GLY A 79 9.24 -5.42 -17.96
N LEU A 80 9.99 -4.35 -17.70
CA LEU A 80 11.19 -4.39 -16.87
C LEU A 80 10.79 -4.56 -15.41
N VAL A 81 11.41 -5.52 -14.76
CA VAL A 81 11.18 -5.84 -13.35
C VAL A 81 12.15 -5.06 -12.48
N SER A 82 11.63 -4.34 -11.50
CA SER A 82 12.42 -3.71 -10.43
C SER A 82 11.99 -4.25 -9.07
N GLU A 83 12.95 -4.38 -8.16
CA GLU A 83 12.71 -4.82 -6.79
C GLU A 83 12.98 -3.65 -5.84
N HIS A 84 12.06 -3.43 -4.89
CA HIS A 84 12.17 -2.38 -3.90
C HIS A 84 11.98 -2.94 -2.50
N VAL A 85 12.74 -2.41 -1.55
CA VAL A 85 12.60 -2.71 -0.11
C VAL A 85 12.10 -1.46 0.60
N LEU A 86 10.86 -1.53 1.08
CA LEU A 86 10.22 -0.50 1.89
C LEU A 86 10.40 -0.83 3.35
N SER A 87 11.04 0.04 4.12
CA SER A 87 11.34 -0.21 5.54
C SER A 87 10.74 0.84 6.44
N ARG A 88 10.20 0.37 7.59
CA ARG A 88 9.74 1.23 8.70
C ARG A 88 10.45 0.82 9.97
N VAL A 89 11.02 1.81 10.65
CA VAL A 89 11.60 1.64 11.98
C VAL A 89 10.84 2.55 12.94
N ILE A 90 10.26 1.96 13.98
CA ILE A 90 9.45 2.63 14.98
C ILE A 90 10.18 2.52 16.32
N PRO A 91 10.85 3.58 16.78
CA PRO A 91 11.45 3.58 18.10
C PRO A 91 10.37 3.71 19.17
N ARG A 92 10.64 3.18 20.36
CA ARG A 92 9.80 3.33 21.55
C ARG A 92 9.63 4.81 21.92
N GLU A 93 10.69 5.58 21.76
CA GLU A 93 10.69 7.02 21.97
C GLU A 93 11.16 7.75 20.71
N GLY A 94 10.46 8.83 20.34
CA GLY A 94 10.81 9.64 19.19
C GLY A 94 9.94 9.39 17.98
N ARG A 95 10.45 9.73 16.79
CA ARG A 95 9.69 9.65 15.53
C ARG A 95 10.05 8.40 14.74
N SER A 96 9.05 7.78 14.14
CA SER A 96 9.28 6.69 13.20
C SER A 96 10.07 7.15 11.97
N ARG A 97 10.89 6.26 11.46
CA ARG A 97 11.76 6.48 10.29
C ARG A 97 11.32 5.58 9.15
N ALA A 98 11.42 6.07 7.94
CA ALA A 98 11.10 5.34 6.72
C ALA A 98 12.32 5.28 5.80
N TYR A 99 12.44 4.19 5.04
CA TYR A 99 13.53 3.99 4.08
C TYR A 99 12.98 3.31 2.84
N VAL A 100 13.54 3.67 1.68
CA VAL A 100 13.36 2.97 0.39
C VAL A 100 14.75 2.53 -0.06
N ASP A 101 14.94 1.24 -0.27
CA ASP A 101 16.22 0.63 -0.69
C ASP A 101 17.40 1.06 0.19
N GLY A 102 17.15 1.11 1.51
CA GLY A 102 18.12 1.51 2.53
C GLY A 102 18.38 3.02 2.62
N ARG A 103 17.77 3.85 1.77
CA ARG A 103 17.92 5.32 1.80
C ARG A 103 16.81 5.95 2.63
N PRO A 104 17.12 6.96 3.48
CA PRO A 104 16.10 7.67 4.24
C PRO A 104 15.00 8.24 3.34
N SER A 105 13.76 8.07 3.76
CA SER A 105 12.58 8.46 3.01
C SER A 105 11.45 8.92 3.94
N THR A 106 10.24 9.09 3.42
CA THR A 106 9.06 9.49 4.18
C THR A 106 7.99 8.39 4.14
N ALA A 107 7.09 8.37 5.15
CA ALA A 107 5.95 7.47 5.12
C ALA A 107 5.05 7.72 3.89
N HIS A 108 4.99 8.96 3.42
CA HIS A 108 4.24 9.33 2.21
C HIS A 108 4.85 8.70 0.96
N ALA A 109 6.19 8.75 0.80
CA ALA A 109 6.86 8.09 -0.32
C ALA A 109 6.67 6.56 -0.30
N LEU A 110 6.68 5.93 0.89
CA LEU A 110 6.31 4.51 0.99
C LEU A 110 4.88 4.27 0.50
N ALA A 111 3.93 5.13 0.89
CA ALA A 111 2.52 5.00 0.49
C ALA A 111 2.33 5.21 -1.03
N GLU A 112 3.09 6.10 -1.65
CA GLU A 112 3.06 6.29 -3.11
C GLU A 112 3.58 5.05 -3.85
N ILE A 113 4.74 4.52 -3.44
CA ILE A 113 5.34 3.33 -4.07
C ILE A 113 4.43 2.10 -3.83
N ALA A 114 4.04 1.84 -2.59
CA ALA A 114 3.18 0.70 -2.26
C ALA A 114 1.79 0.83 -2.88
N GLY A 115 1.23 2.05 -2.94
CA GLY A 115 -0.12 2.30 -3.47
C GLY A 115 -0.28 2.01 -4.95
N ALA A 116 0.82 1.94 -5.71
CA ALA A 116 0.82 1.51 -7.10
C ALA A 116 0.64 -0.01 -7.25
N SER A 117 1.08 -0.80 -6.25
CA SER A 117 1.23 -2.26 -6.36
C SER A 117 0.51 -3.05 -5.27
N VAL A 118 0.17 -2.42 -4.14
CA VAL A 118 -0.40 -3.10 -2.97
C VAL A 118 -1.71 -2.44 -2.55
N GLU A 119 -2.77 -3.21 -2.51
CA GLU A 119 -4.04 -2.78 -1.95
C GLU A 119 -4.38 -3.63 -0.71
N ILE A 120 -4.67 -2.96 0.41
CA ILE A 120 -4.99 -3.61 1.69
C ILE A 120 -6.46 -3.37 1.99
N HIS A 121 -7.24 -4.46 2.09
CA HIS A 121 -8.65 -4.41 2.45
C HIS A 121 -8.84 -4.91 3.88
N GLY A 122 -8.96 -3.99 4.85
CA GLY A 122 -9.26 -4.30 6.25
C GLY A 122 -10.74 -4.17 6.58
N GLN A 123 -11.15 -4.61 7.77
CA GLN A 123 -12.54 -4.55 8.23
C GLN A 123 -13.12 -3.11 8.32
N HIS A 124 -12.29 -2.08 8.28
CA HIS A 124 -12.67 -0.67 8.42
C HIS A 124 -12.39 0.18 7.16
N GLU A 125 -11.85 -0.39 6.09
CA GLU A 125 -11.44 0.35 4.88
C GLU A 125 -12.44 0.31 3.72
N GLN A 126 -13.70 0.10 3.99
CA GLN A 126 -14.77 0.11 2.96
C GLN A 126 -14.92 1.47 2.23
N HIS A 127 -14.19 2.51 2.67
CA HIS A 127 -14.34 3.86 2.15
C HIS A 127 -13.77 4.07 0.73
N LYS A 128 -12.72 3.35 0.32
CA LYS A 128 -12.14 3.54 -1.02
C LYS A 128 -13.08 3.05 -2.13
N LEU A 129 -13.69 1.87 -1.96
CA LEU A 129 -14.68 1.34 -2.91
C LEU A 129 -16.02 2.10 -2.91
N GLY A 130 -16.25 2.96 -1.91
CA GLY A 130 -17.41 3.87 -1.86
C GLY A 130 -17.36 4.96 -2.94
N SER A 131 -16.18 5.34 -3.42
CA SER A 131 -16.03 6.33 -4.48
C SER A 131 -16.38 5.74 -5.84
N THR A 132 -17.31 6.41 -6.56
CA THR A 132 -17.68 6.04 -7.93
C THR A 132 -16.49 6.06 -8.86
N ARG A 133 -15.57 7.03 -8.70
CA ARG A 133 -14.36 7.17 -9.50
C ARG A 133 -13.44 5.97 -9.32
N VAL A 134 -13.14 5.57 -8.10
CA VAL A 134 -12.28 4.40 -7.81
C VAL A 134 -12.85 3.11 -8.39
N ARG A 135 -14.17 2.91 -8.27
CA ARG A 135 -14.82 1.74 -8.89
C ARG A 135 -14.72 1.74 -10.41
N SER A 136 -14.90 2.90 -11.03
CA SER A 136 -14.75 3.03 -12.48
C SER A 136 -13.31 2.77 -12.91
N ASP A 137 -12.32 3.33 -12.20
CA ASP A 137 -10.90 3.15 -12.50
C ASP A 137 -10.49 1.67 -12.40
N LEU A 138 -11.02 0.93 -11.40
CA LEU A 138 -10.81 -0.51 -11.25
C LEU A 138 -11.44 -1.31 -12.39
N LEU A 139 -12.68 -0.97 -12.77
CA LEU A 139 -13.38 -1.66 -13.88
C LEU A 139 -12.70 -1.41 -15.22
N ASP A 140 -12.29 -0.18 -15.47
CA ASP A 140 -11.60 0.19 -16.70
C ASP A 140 -10.22 -0.47 -16.77
N GLY A 141 -9.48 -0.50 -15.66
CA GLY A 141 -8.21 -1.22 -15.56
C GLY A 141 -8.36 -2.72 -15.78
N PHE A 142 -9.39 -3.36 -15.21
CA PHE A 142 -9.70 -4.77 -15.43
C PHE A 142 -10.08 -5.05 -16.89
N GLY A 143 -10.85 -4.13 -17.51
CA GLY A 143 -11.26 -4.22 -18.90
C GLY A 143 -10.16 -3.85 -19.90
N GLY A 144 -9.01 -3.37 -19.45
CA GLY A 144 -7.95 -2.87 -20.33
C GLY A 144 -8.36 -1.63 -21.14
N LEU A 145 -9.32 -0.84 -20.62
CA LEU A 145 -9.86 0.33 -21.31
C LEU A 145 -9.04 1.59 -20.98
N ALA A 146 -8.53 2.24 -22.02
CA ALA A 146 -7.88 3.54 -21.90
C ALA A 146 -8.95 4.65 -21.72
N ARG A 147 -8.93 5.33 -20.56
CA ARG A 147 -9.89 6.40 -20.26
C ARG A 147 -9.56 7.75 -20.90
N GLU A 148 -8.39 7.93 -21.45
CA GLU A 148 -7.91 9.20 -21.96
C GLU A 148 -8.92 9.90 -22.89
N THR A 149 -9.55 9.14 -23.79
CA THR A 149 -10.57 9.68 -24.71
C THR A 149 -11.83 10.12 -23.97
N VAL A 150 -12.30 9.34 -22.97
CA VAL A 150 -13.52 9.65 -22.21
C VAL A 150 -13.29 10.88 -21.33
N ASP A 151 -12.16 10.95 -20.65
CA ASP A 151 -11.80 12.07 -19.78
C ASP A 151 -11.59 13.36 -20.60
N HIS A 152 -11.02 13.27 -21.81
CA HIS A 152 -10.89 14.41 -22.73
C HIS A 152 -12.28 14.92 -23.16
N CYS A 153 -13.16 14.08 -23.66
CA CYS A 153 -14.52 14.45 -24.06
C CYS A 153 -15.34 14.99 -22.87
N ALA A 154 -15.21 14.40 -21.67
CA ALA A 154 -15.87 14.88 -20.47
C ALA A 154 -15.39 16.30 -20.10
N GLY A 155 -14.09 16.56 -20.25
CA GLY A 155 -13.50 17.90 -20.06
C GLY A 155 -14.05 18.93 -21.02
N GLU A 156 -14.16 18.60 -22.32
CA GLU A 156 -14.75 19.47 -23.32
C GLU A 156 -16.22 19.81 -23.03
N VAL A 157 -17.01 18.80 -22.66
CA VAL A 157 -18.42 19.00 -22.28
C VAL A 157 -18.55 19.88 -21.04
N ALA A 158 -17.67 19.70 -20.04
CA ALA A 158 -17.65 20.54 -18.85
C ALA A 158 -17.29 22.00 -19.16
N ALA A 159 -16.33 22.25 -20.05
CA ALA A 159 -15.93 23.57 -20.50
C ALA A 159 -17.09 24.29 -21.23
N VAL A 160 -17.73 23.61 -22.19
CA VAL A 160 -18.89 24.18 -22.91
C VAL A 160 -20.06 24.49 -21.99
N LYS A 161 -20.34 23.61 -21.00
CA LYS A 161 -21.37 23.89 -19.99
C LYS A 161 -21.04 25.09 -19.13
N ALA A 162 -19.78 25.29 -18.74
CA ALA A 162 -19.36 26.45 -17.96
C ALA A 162 -19.51 27.76 -18.78
N GLU A 163 -19.17 27.75 -20.07
CA GLU A 163 -19.38 28.89 -20.97
C GLU A 163 -20.87 29.23 -21.14
N MET A 164 -21.73 28.23 -21.33
CA MET A 164 -23.17 28.43 -21.42
C MET A 164 -23.77 29.08 -20.14
N LEU A 165 -23.29 28.65 -18.94
CA LEU A 165 -23.69 29.19 -17.67
C LEU A 165 -23.19 30.64 -17.46
N ALA A 166 -22.08 31.03 -18.06
CA ALA A 166 -21.54 32.39 -17.97
C ALA A 166 -22.25 33.40 -18.92
N LEU A 167 -22.97 32.91 -19.93
CA LEU A 167 -23.68 33.74 -20.92
C LEU A 167 -25.17 33.94 -20.61
N GLY A 168 -25.71 33.28 -19.60
CA GLY A 168 -27.13 33.42 -19.17
C GLY A 168 -27.26 34.04 -17.80
#